data_fd1ece0fe2719ceceb24eb9176d2743c
#
_entry.id   fd1ece0fe2719ceceb24eb9176d2743c
#
_cell.length_a   1.000
_cell.length_b   1.000
_cell.length_c   1.000
_cell.angle_alpha   90.00
_cell.angle_beta   90.00
_cell.angle_gamma   90.00
#
_symmetry.space_group_name_H-M   'P 1'
#
loop_
_entity.id
_entity.type
_entity.pdbx_description
1 polymer ?
#
loop_
_entity_poly.entity_id
_entity_poly.type
_entity_poly.pdbx_seq_one_letter_code
_entity_poly.pdbx_strand_id
1 'polypeptide(L)'
;MNYWVKGFLGTLFALSTFSVLAENCIETRGAIDMGSGTTKIQVAQVDICRHLPGKVLYEDQKPLGFNEDLGKSGNNQISEAMQQQGVTALKQMVDKARSFHPQRITGVATAVFRSAANGQQVIDRFNQQTQIQLRVISQEQEAELGFLSAKAALHDNTINNQDLLVWDIGGGSMQMTAIREQNGQPVTDIYQGKLASVTLKEFIISVLKNQELDKAASPNPIGSLRNTVLRYVNFYARTHVSPQIKQDAQTRRVIGIGGVHGFSLKDQIHPANNTYSLADVERVSKNQVWKGDSELTGEYRATDVSNLLLVEGFMQALNISQVTIVKASLIQGILVQ
;
A
#
# COMPACT_ATOMS: atom_id res chain seq x y z
N MET A 1 -66.66 -30.29 62.52
CA MET A 1 -65.70 -29.20 62.74
C MET A 1 -64.54 -29.45 61.74
N ASN A 2 -64.63 -28.76 60.57
CA ASN A 2 -63.74 -29.04 59.43
C ASN A 2 -62.65 -27.94 59.36
N TYR A 3 -61.41 -28.34 59.41
CA TYR A 3 -60.27 -27.51 59.19
C TYR A 3 -59.71 -27.72 57.77
N TRP A 4 -59.80 -26.76 56.94
CA TRP A 4 -59.15 -26.67 55.58
C TRP A 4 -57.67 -26.25 55.74
N VAL A 5 -56.74 -27.08 55.29
CA VAL A 5 -55.34 -26.72 55.14
C VAL A 5 -55.14 -26.25 53.67
N LYS A 6 -54.83 -24.97 53.46
CA LYS A 6 -54.45 -24.45 52.17
C LYS A 6 -52.96 -24.68 51.95
N GLY A 7 -52.62 -25.55 51.00
CA GLY A 7 -51.24 -25.73 50.52
C GLY A 7 -50.81 -24.54 49.63
N PHE A 8 -49.71 -23.90 49.99
CA PHE A 8 -49.05 -22.88 49.18
C PHE A 8 -48.08 -23.56 48.22
N LEU A 9 -48.36 -23.60 46.91
CA LEU A 9 -47.44 -23.99 45.86
C LEU A 9 -46.52 -22.80 45.55
N GLY A 10 -45.28 -22.87 46.05
CA GLY A 10 -44.23 -21.89 45.67
C GLY A 10 -43.63 -22.27 44.33
N THR A 11 -43.91 -21.48 43.32
CA THR A 11 -43.28 -21.58 42.00
C THR A 11 -41.85 -21.00 42.07
N LEU A 12 -40.83 -21.87 42.05
CA LEU A 12 -39.42 -21.44 41.90
C LEU A 12 -39.23 -20.94 40.46
N PHE A 13 -39.10 -19.64 40.29
CA PHE A 13 -38.61 -19.06 39.05
C PHE A 13 -37.05 -19.20 39.02
N ALA A 14 -36.56 -20.15 38.23
CA ALA A 14 -35.14 -20.27 37.94
C ALA A 14 -34.75 -19.08 36.99
N LEU A 15 -34.13 -18.05 37.54
CA LEU A 15 -33.44 -17.03 36.74
C LEU A 15 -32.20 -17.66 36.10
N SER A 16 -32.33 -18.09 34.84
CA SER A 16 -31.17 -18.39 33.99
C SER A 16 -30.46 -17.09 33.66
N THR A 17 -29.38 -16.80 34.36
CA THR A 17 -28.44 -15.75 33.99
C THR A 17 -27.73 -16.15 32.70
N PHE A 18 -28.20 -15.64 31.58
CA PHE A 18 -27.42 -15.64 30.35
C PHE A 18 -26.21 -14.71 30.58
N SER A 19 -25.05 -15.31 30.88
CA SER A 19 -23.78 -14.59 30.78
C SER A 19 -23.56 -14.29 29.30
N VAL A 20 -23.87 -13.08 28.87
CA VAL A 20 -23.40 -12.54 27.61
C VAL A 20 -21.88 -12.40 27.80
N LEU A 21 -21.12 -13.35 27.26
CA LEU A 21 -19.67 -13.20 27.12
C LEU A 21 -19.49 -11.97 26.24
N ALA A 22 -19.03 -10.88 26.83
CA ALA A 22 -18.63 -9.70 26.07
C ALA A 22 -17.54 -10.18 25.09
N GLU A 23 -17.83 -10.16 23.79
CA GLU A 23 -16.90 -10.55 22.75
C GLU A 23 -15.70 -9.61 22.85
N ASN A 24 -14.52 -10.18 23.07
CA ASN A 24 -13.31 -9.38 23.22
C ASN A 24 -12.90 -8.88 21.83
N CYS A 25 -13.33 -7.66 21.48
CA CYS A 25 -13.08 -7.06 20.17
C CYS A 25 -11.61 -6.71 19.90
N ILE A 26 -10.72 -6.87 20.89
CA ILE A 26 -9.30 -6.53 20.71
C ILE A 26 -8.46 -7.80 20.63
N GLU A 27 -7.79 -7.97 19.49
CA GLU A 27 -6.80 -9.02 19.27
C GLU A 27 -5.42 -8.42 19.01
N THR A 28 -4.37 -9.14 19.44
CA THR A 28 -3.00 -8.83 18.99
C THR A 28 -2.71 -9.66 17.75
N ARG A 29 -2.40 -9.00 16.63
CA ARG A 29 -2.13 -9.62 15.34
C ARG A 29 -0.78 -9.19 14.80
N GLY A 30 -0.12 -10.11 14.07
CA GLY A 30 1.07 -9.82 13.29
C GLY A 30 0.77 -9.81 11.79
N ALA A 31 1.33 -8.86 11.07
CA ALA A 31 1.22 -8.75 9.62
C ALA A 31 2.60 -8.63 8.97
N ILE A 32 2.79 -9.28 7.82
CA ILE A 32 4.02 -9.19 7.02
C ILE A 32 3.66 -8.76 5.60
N ASP A 33 4.40 -7.76 5.09
CA ASP A 33 4.37 -7.31 3.71
C ASP A 33 5.74 -7.61 3.07
N MET A 34 5.79 -8.60 2.17
CA MET A 34 6.99 -8.95 1.40
C MET A 34 6.97 -8.27 0.05
N GLY A 35 7.56 -7.07 0.00
CA GLY A 35 7.75 -6.33 -1.24
C GLY A 35 8.97 -6.79 -2.03
N SER A 36 9.16 -6.17 -3.19
CA SER A 36 10.26 -6.47 -4.12
C SER A 36 11.65 -6.08 -3.60
N GLY A 37 11.75 -5.05 -2.77
CA GLY A 37 13.03 -4.54 -2.22
C GLY A 37 13.08 -4.48 -0.70
N THR A 38 11.94 -4.62 -0.03
CA THR A 38 11.84 -4.49 1.43
C THR A 38 10.77 -5.42 1.95
N THR A 39 11.08 -6.14 3.02
CA THR A 39 10.12 -6.91 3.81
C THR A 39 9.83 -6.15 5.11
N LYS A 40 8.57 -5.99 5.44
CA LYS A 40 8.09 -5.31 6.63
C LYS A 40 7.27 -6.23 7.50
N ILE A 41 7.35 -6.05 8.82
CA ILE A 41 6.50 -6.73 9.80
C ILE A 41 5.96 -5.72 10.81
N GLN A 42 4.73 -5.93 11.25
CA GLN A 42 4.15 -5.17 12.34
C GLN A 42 3.33 -6.10 13.23
N VAL A 43 3.41 -5.88 14.55
CA VAL A 43 2.49 -6.46 15.53
C VAL A 43 1.68 -5.34 16.14
N ALA A 44 0.37 -5.46 16.12
CA ALA A 44 -0.53 -4.44 16.65
C ALA A 44 -1.74 -5.05 17.34
N GLN A 45 -2.33 -4.30 18.25
CA GLN A 45 -3.69 -4.53 18.69
C GLN A 45 -4.65 -4.15 17.57
N VAL A 46 -5.69 -4.93 17.36
CA VAL A 46 -6.69 -4.72 16.30
C VAL A 46 -8.07 -4.82 16.91
N ASP A 47 -8.90 -3.83 16.66
CA ASP A 47 -10.33 -3.92 16.93
C ASP A 47 -10.98 -4.74 15.81
N ILE A 48 -11.23 -6.03 16.08
CA ILE A 48 -11.77 -6.96 15.08
C ILE A 48 -13.26 -6.73 14.80
N CYS A 49 -13.98 -6.06 15.71
CA CYS A 49 -15.39 -5.72 15.53
C CYS A 49 -15.58 -4.52 14.60
N ARG A 50 -14.63 -3.59 14.61
CA ARG A 50 -14.64 -2.38 13.78
C ARG A 50 -13.71 -2.45 12.58
N HIS A 51 -12.89 -3.51 12.49
CA HIS A 51 -11.83 -3.64 11.48
C HIS A 51 -10.85 -2.45 11.48
N LEU A 52 -10.42 -2.02 12.67
CA LEU A 52 -9.50 -0.90 12.84
C LEU A 52 -8.17 -1.33 13.45
N PRO A 53 -7.04 -0.88 12.87
CA PRO A 53 -5.75 -1.05 13.52
C PRO A 53 -5.67 -0.16 14.76
N GLY A 54 -5.20 -0.72 15.87
CA GLY A 54 -5.00 -0.04 17.14
C GLY A 54 -3.53 0.24 17.42
N LYS A 55 -3.13 0.07 18.68
CA LYS A 55 -1.76 0.35 19.13
C LYS A 55 -0.76 -0.59 18.48
N VAL A 56 0.26 -0.02 17.82
CA VAL A 56 1.43 -0.77 17.35
C VAL A 56 2.30 -1.16 18.53
N LEU A 57 2.62 -2.44 18.65
CA LEU A 57 3.45 -3.01 19.70
C LEU A 57 4.88 -3.24 19.23
N TYR A 58 5.04 -3.58 17.95
CA TYR A 58 6.33 -3.82 17.31
C TYR A 58 6.23 -3.54 15.81
N GLU A 59 7.27 -2.96 15.25
CA GLU A 59 7.47 -2.84 13.81
C GLU A 59 8.96 -3.00 13.47
N ASP A 60 9.24 -3.62 12.33
CA ASP A 60 10.59 -3.75 11.77
C ASP A 60 10.51 -3.84 10.25
N GLN A 61 11.61 -3.48 9.60
CA GLN A 61 11.76 -3.67 8.16
C GLN A 61 13.18 -4.10 7.82
N LYS A 62 13.30 -4.94 6.81
CA LYS A 62 14.59 -5.41 6.30
C LYS A 62 14.65 -5.15 4.79
N PRO A 63 15.72 -4.50 4.31
CA PRO A 63 15.98 -4.44 2.88
C PRO A 63 16.34 -5.86 2.40
N LEU A 64 15.55 -6.38 1.46
CA LEU A 64 15.75 -7.66 0.81
C LEU A 64 15.57 -7.45 -0.69
N GLY A 65 16.67 -7.43 -1.44
CA GLY A 65 16.72 -7.08 -2.85
C GLY A 65 16.23 -8.19 -3.79
N PHE A 66 15.05 -8.76 -3.55
CA PHE A 66 14.49 -9.81 -4.40
C PHE A 66 14.37 -9.40 -5.87
N ASN A 67 14.01 -8.15 -6.14
CA ASN A 67 13.88 -7.66 -7.50
C ASN A 67 15.23 -7.50 -8.20
N GLU A 68 16.24 -7.05 -7.48
CA GLU A 68 17.61 -6.95 -8.01
C GLU A 68 18.21 -8.33 -8.29
N ASP A 69 17.97 -9.31 -7.40
CA ASP A 69 18.39 -10.69 -7.58
C ASP A 69 17.70 -11.31 -8.80
N LEU A 70 16.38 -11.15 -8.91
CA LEU A 70 15.60 -11.64 -10.04
C LEU A 70 16.05 -10.98 -11.35
N GLY A 71 16.33 -9.68 -11.36
CA GLY A 71 16.81 -8.94 -12.53
C GLY A 71 18.19 -9.42 -13.04
N LYS A 72 19.01 -10.00 -12.17
CA LYS A 72 20.30 -10.62 -12.54
C LYS A 72 20.16 -12.09 -12.95
N SER A 73 18.97 -12.67 -12.78
CA SER A 73 18.72 -14.09 -13.03
C SER A 73 18.53 -14.38 -14.52
N GLY A 74 19.33 -15.28 -15.08
CA GLY A 74 19.17 -15.72 -16.46
C GLY A 74 17.99 -16.68 -16.69
N ASN A 75 17.35 -17.18 -15.63
CA ASN A 75 16.26 -18.16 -15.68
C ASN A 75 14.95 -17.67 -15.03
N ASN A 76 14.87 -16.37 -14.72
CA ASN A 76 13.73 -15.76 -14.03
C ASN A 76 13.40 -16.41 -12.68
N GLN A 77 14.41 -16.84 -11.92
CA GLN A 77 14.24 -17.43 -10.59
C GLN A 77 14.98 -16.61 -9.53
N ILE A 78 14.38 -16.52 -8.34
CA ILE A 78 15.04 -16.00 -7.13
C ILE A 78 16.11 -17.00 -6.74
N SER A 79 17.35 -16.52 -6.60
CA SER A 79 18.52 -17.37 -6.33
C SER A 79 18.45 -18.05 -4.96
N GLU A 80 19.13 -19.19 -4.81
CA GLU A 80 19.23 -19.91 -3.53
C GLU A 80 19.85 -19.03 -2.43
N ALA A 81 20.84 -18.22 -2.77
CA ALA A 81 21.47 -17.28 -1.84
C ALA A 81 20.45 -16.23 -1.31
N MET A 82 19.64 -15.65 -2.20
CA MET A 82 18.61 -14.68 -1.84
C MET A 82 17.50 -15.34 -1.01
N GLN A 83 17.09 -16.56 -1.34
CA GLN A 83 16.13 -17.32 -0.55
C GLN A 83 16.65 -17.56 0.87
N GLN A 84 17.90 -17.99 1.03
CA GLN A 84 18.50 -18.21 2.35
C GLN A 84 18.62 -16.93 3.16
N GLN A 85 18.95 -15.80 2.52
CA GLN A 85 18.94 -14.48 3.16
C GLN A 85 17.52 -14.11 3.63
N GLY A 86 16.51 -14.37 2.80
CA GLY A 86 15.11 -14.16 3.14
C GLY A 86 14.65 -14.97 4.35
N VAL A 87 14.98 -16.28 4.39
CA VAL A 87 14.68 -17.15 5.54
C VAL A 87 15.33 -16.60 6.82
N THR A 88 16.59 -16.20 6.76
CA THR A 88 17.31 -15.69 7.93
C THR A 88 16.67 -14.40 8.46
N ALA A 89 16.39 -13.47 7.57
CA ALA A 89 15.73 -12.20 7.95
C ALA A 89 14.33 -12.42 8.53
N LEU A 90 13.51 -13.26 7.87
CA LEU A 90 12.16 -13.58 8.34
C LEU A 90 12.16 -14.26 9.70
N LYS A 91 13.06 -15.24 9.95
CA LYS A 91 13.18 -15.87 11.27
C LYS A 91 13.43 -14.84 12.35
N GLN A 92 14.39 -13.95 12.17
CA GLN A 92 14.71 -12.90 13.14
C GLN A 92 13.49 -11.99 13.42
N MET A 93 12.81 -11.54 12.36
CA MET A 93 11.64 -10.68 12.49
C MET A 93 10.46 -11.38 13.18
N VAL A 94 10.17 -12.62 12.79
CA VAL A 94 9.07 -13.43 13.33
C VAL A 94 9.32 -13.82 14.78
N ASP A 95 10.55 -14.25 15.13
CA ASP A 95 10.89 -14.60 16.51
C ASP A 95 10.75 -13.38 17.45
N LYS A 96 11.16 -12.21 16.97
CA LYS A 96 10.92 -10.97 17.72
C LYS A 96 9.43 -10.62 17.82
N ALA A 97 8.67 -10.77 16.73
CA ALA A 97 7.22 -10.53 16.72
C ALA A 97 6.48 -11.45 17.70
N ARG A 98 6.86 -12.72 17.80
CA ARG A 98 6.29 -13.70 18.74
C ARG A 98 6.42 -13.30 20.20
N SER A 99 7.46 -12.54 20.57
CA SER A 99 7.62 -12.04 21.95
C SER A 99 6.52 -11.06 22.39
N PHE A 100 5.68 -10.57 21.47
CA PHE A 100 4.50 -9.74 21.72
C PHE A 100 3.19 -10.55 21.76
N HIS A 101 3.28 -11.88 21.70
CA HIS A 101 2.17 -12.84 21.82
C HIS A 101 1.00 -12.58 20.85
N PRO A 102 1.23 -12.39 19.54
CA PRO A 102 0.14 -12.27 18.59
C PRO A 102 -0.60 -13.60 18.45
N GLN A 103 -1.94 -13.55 18.37
CA GLN A 103 -2.78 -14.73 18.14
C GLN A 103 -2.49 -15.37 16.78
N ARG A 104 -2.11 -14.55 15.78
CA ARG A 104 -1.67 -15.02 14.46
C ARG A 104 -0.65 -14.06 13.86
N ILE A 105 0.21 -14.59 13.00
CA ILE A 105 1.09 -13.81 12.12
C ILE A 105 0.78 -14.28 10.69
N THR A 106 0.27 -13.37 9.87
CA THR A 106 -0.05 -13.63 8.46
C THR A 106 0.65 -12.63 7.57
N GLY A 107 0.77 -12.92 6.28
CA GLY A 107 1.41 -11.95 5.40
C GLY A 107 1.13 -12.21 3.93
N VAL A 108 1.56 -11.25 3.12
CA VAL A 108 1.47 -11.28 1.68
C VAL A 108 2.82 -11.09 1.02
N ALA A 109 2.98 -11.69 -0.14
CA ALA A 109 4.12 -11.54 -1.03
C ALA A 109 3.60 -10.99 -2.38
N THR A 110 4.28 -9.96 -2.89
CA THR A 110 3.73 -9.14 -3.97
C THR A 110 4.48 -9.35 -5.30
N ALA A 111 4.67 -8.31 -6.08
CA ALA A 111 5.04 -8.34 -7.49
C ALA A 111 6.19 -9.28 -7.86
N VAL A 112 7.32 -9.26 -7.13
CA VAL A 112 8.49 -10.07 -7.46
C VAL A 112 8.20 -11.58 -7.36
N PHE A 113 7.41 -11.99 -6.36
CA PHE A 113 7.04 -13.39 -6.16
C PHE A 113 5.97 -13.86 -7.15
N ARG A 114 5.13 -12.94 -7.67
CA ARG A 114 4.21 -13.24 -8.79
C ARG A 114 4.95 -13.46 -10.10
N SER A 115 6.03 -12.71 -10.34
CA SER A 115 6.75 -12.74 -11.61
C SER A 115 7.84 -13.80 -11.68
N ALA A 116 8.44 -14.19 -10.55
CA ALA A 116 9.47 -15.20 -10.49
C ALA A 116 8.94 -16.60 -10.80
N ALA A 117 9.64 -17.36 -11.64
CA ALA A 117 9.26 -18.73 -12.00
C ALA A 117 9.19 -19.68 -10.80
N ASN A 118 9.97 -19.41 -9.74
CA ASN A 118 9.97 -20.16 -8.49
C ASN A 118 9.30 -19.41 -7.31
N GLY A 119 8.58 -18.33 -7.58
CA GLY A 119 8.06 -17.45 -6.52
C GLY A 119 7.18 -18.14 -5.49
N GLN A 120 6.26 -19.01 -5.91
CA GLN A 120 5.42 -19.79 -4.98
C GLN A 120 6.26 -20.75 -4.13
N GLN A 121 7.24 -21.46 -4.75
CA GLN A 121 8.12 -22.39 -4.02
C GLN A 121 8.93 -21.67 -2.94
N VAL A 122 9.38 -20.45 -3.24
CA VAL A 122 10.10 -19.60 -2.27
C VAL A 122 9.20 -19.25 -1.07
N ILE A 123 7.94 -18.89 -1.30
CA ILE A 123 6.98 -18.60 -0.24
C ILE A 123 6.64 -19.85 0.57
N ASP A 124 6.48 -21.00 -0.06
CA ASP A 124 6.26 -22.28 0.62
C ASP A 124 7.43 -22.63 1.54
N ARG A 125 8.67 -22.43 1.06
CA ARG A 125 9.88 -22.58 1.87
C ARG A 125 9.90 -21.63 3.07
N PHE A 126 9.53 -20.36 2.89
CA PHE A 126 9.47 -19.40 3.97
C PHE A 126 8.44 -19.81 5.02
N ASN A 127 7.25 -20.25 4.60
CA ASN A 127 6.21 -20.76 5.48
C ASN A 127 6.70 -21.96 6.32
N GLN A 128 7.34 -22.95 5.68
CA GLN A 128 7.90 -24.10 6.36
C GLN A 128 8.98 -23.73 7.39
N GLN A 129 9.86 -22.81 7.03
CA GLN A 129 10.99 -22.42 7.86
C GLN A 129 10.65 -21.50 9.01
N THR A 130 9.55 -20.73 8.91
CA THR A 130 9.16 -19.71 9.90
C THR A 130 7.85 -20.04 10.61
N GLN A 131 7.11 -21.04 10.14
CA GLN A 131 5.79 -21.45 10.67
C GLN A 131 4.79 -20.28 10.71
N ILE A 132 4.76 -19.48 9.65
CA ILE A 132 3.81 -18.39 9.43
C ILE A 132 2.98 -18.68 8.18
N GLN A 133 1.99 -17.82 7.89
CA GLN A 133 1.12 -17.94 6.72
C GLN A 133 1.36 -16.76 5.78
N LEU A 134 2.36 -16.91 4.88
CA LEU A 134 2.55 -16.02 3.73
C LEU A 134 1.82 -16.58 2.52
N ARG A 135 1.26 -15.69 1.71
CA ARG A 135 0.65 -16.05 0.43
C ARG A 135 1.07 -15.07 -0.66
N VAL A 136 1.31 -15.57 -1.86
CA VAL A 136 1.44 -14.72 -3.05
C VAL A 136 0.04 -14.22 -3.40
N ILE A 137 -0.12 -12.89 -3.50
CA ILE A 137 -1.42 -12.28 -3.81
C ILE A 137 -1.45 -11.75 -5.24
N SER A 138 -2.64 -11.73 -5.84
CA SER A 138 -2.87 -11.10 -7.13
C SER A 138 -2.70 -9.58 -7.03
N GLN A 139 -2.59 -8.90 -8.16
CA GLN A 139 -2.49 -7.45 -8.19
C GLN A 139 -3.81 -6.79 -7.76
N GLU A 140 -4.95 -7.44 -8.02
CA GLU A 140 -6.26 -7.01 -7.53
C GLU A 140 -6.33 -7.08 -6.01
N GLN A 141 -5.90 -8.19 -5.41
CA GLN A 141 -5.86 -8.33 -3.96
C GLN A 141 -4.90 -7.32 -3.30
N GLU A 142 -3.77 -7.03 -3.95
CA GLU A 142 -2.83 -6.00 -3.51
C GLU A 142 -3.49 -4.61 -3.51
N ALA A 143 -4.22 -4.27 -4.57
CA ALA A 143 -4.94 -3.01 -4.70
C ALA A 143 -6.08 -2.87 -3.66
N GLU A 144 -6.82 -3.95 -3.39
CA GLU A 144 -7.85 -3.98 -2.36
C GLU A 144 -7.26 -3.80 -0.95
N LEU A 145 -6.15 -4.47 -0.65
CA LEU A 145 -5.43 -4.28 0.61
C LEU A 145 -4.91 -2.84 0.76
N GLY A 146 -4.38 -2.26 -0.31
CA GLY A 146 -3.97 -0.87 -0.36
C GLY A 146 -5.12 0.09 -0.06
N PHE A 147 -6.30 -0.17 -0.65
CA PHE A 147 -7.51 0.61 -0.40
C PHE A 147 -7.94 0.53 1.07
N LEU A 148 -8.04 -0.68 1.63
CA LEU A 148 -8.41 -0.89 3.03
C LEU A 148 -7.40 -0.24 3.99
N SER A 149 -6.11 -0.33 3.68
CA SER A 149 -5.05 0.30 4.45
C SER A 149 -5.16 1.83 4.44
N ALA A 150 -5.42 2.41 3.27
CA ALA A 150 -5.61 3.86 3.14
C ALA A 150 -6.83 4.35 3.92
N LYS A 151 -7.96 3.63 3.82
CA LYS A 151 -9.18 3.95 4.57
C LYS A 151 -8.94 3.87 6.08
N ALA A 152 -8.32 2.79 6.55
CA ALA A 152 -8.00 2.62 7.97
C ALA A 152 -7.08 3.74 8.50
N ALA A 153 -6.12 4.21 7.70
CA ALA A 153 -5.20 5.29 8.06
C ALA A 153 -5.85 6.69 8.12
N LEU A 154 -7.07 6.85 7.61
CA LEU A 154 -7.83 8.09 7.76
C LEU A 154 -8.39 8.26 9.19
N HIS A 155 -8.51 7.18 9.95
CA HIS A 155 -9.10 7.17 11.31
C HIS A 155 -10.49 7.81 11.38
N ASP A 156 -11.26 7.74 10.29
CA ASP A 156 -12.60 8.31 10.16
C ASP A 156 -13.59 7.23 9.71
N ASN A 157 -14.41 6.78 10.65
CA ASN A 157 -15.39 5.73 10.42
C ASN A 157 -16.66 6.20 9.68
N THR A 158 -16.81 7.51 9.45
CA THR A 158 -17.95 8.08 8.73
C THR A 158 -17.77 8.03 7.22
N ILE A 159 -16.53 7.83 6.77
CA ILE A 159 -16.18 7.77 5.33
C ILE A 159 -16.57 6.41 4.76
N ASN A 160 -17.42 6.41 3.74
CA ASN A 160 -17.79 5.20 3.02
C ASN A 160 -16.74 4.84 1.95
N ASN A 161 -16.71 3.58 1.52
CA ASN A 161 -15.83 3.14 0.44
C ASN A 161 -16.10 3.92 -0.86
N GLN A 162 -17.35 4.29 -1.10
CA GLN A 162 -17.78 5.02 -2.30
C GLN A 162 -17.26 6.47 -2.34
N ASP A 163 -16.80 7.02 -1.22
CA ASP A 163 -16.30 8.40 -1.13
C ASP A 163 -14.81 8.51 -1.49
N LEU A 164 -14.14 7.38 -1.66
CA LEU A 164 -12.68 7.32 -1.81
C LEU A 164 -12.25 6.77 -3.17
N LEU A 165 -11.18 7.36 -3.71
CA LEU A 165 -10.29 6.80 -4.71
C LEU A 165 -8.89 6.73 -4.10
N VAL A 166 -8.32 5.54 -3.99
CA VAL A 166 -6.94 5.36 -3.50
C VAL A 166 -5.98 5.32 -4.67
N TRP A 167 -4.96 6.16 -4.61
CA TRP A 167 -3.92 6.27 -5.62
C TRP A 167 -2.58 5.86 -5.02
N ASP A 168 -2.11 4.66 -5.38
CA ASP A 168 -0.82 4.11 -4.96
C ASP A 168 0.21 4.26 -6.07
N ILE A 169 1.36 4.84 -5.78
CA ILE A 169 2.48 4.96 -6.72
C ILE A 169 3.74 4.38 -6.10
N GLY A 170 4.16 3.25 -6.63
CA GLY A 170 5.42 2.61 -6.31
C GLY A 170 6.55 2.96 -7.28
N GLY A 171 7.64 2.19 -7.22
CA GLY A 171 8.78 2.31 -8.14
C GLY A 171 8.44 1.87 -9.56
N GLY A 172 7.88 0.67 -9.72
CA GLY A 172 7.65 0.03 -11.02
C GLY A 172 6.19 -0.09 -11.43
N SER A 173 5.23 0.26 -10.57
CA SER A 173 3.80 0.18 -10.85
C SER A 173 3.01 1.27 -10.13
N MET A 174 1.83 1.53 -10.65
CA MET A 174 0.85 2.49 -10.12
C MET A 174 -0.51 1.83 -10.13
N GLN A 175 -1.31 2.05 -9.09
CA GLN A 175 -2.70 1.62 -9.02
C GLN A 175 -3.60 2.78 -8.63
N MET A 176 -4.81 2.81 -9.21
CA MET A 176 -5.93 3.60 -8.70
C MET A 176 -7.09 2.64 -8.41
N THR A 177 -7.57 2.65 -7.17
CA THR A 177 -8.58 1.70 -6.69
C THR A 177 -9.78 2.44 -6.15
N ALA A 178 -10.95 2.09 -6.65
CA ALA A 178 -12.24 2.55 -6.18
C ALA A 178 -13.15 1.35 -5.87
N ILE A 179 -13.88 1.40 -4.76
CA ILE A 179 -14.88 0.39 -4.43
C ILE A 179 -16.26 1.03 -4.56
N ARG A 180 -17.16 0.33 -5.25
CA ARG A 180 -18.56 0.70 -5.42
C ARG A 180 -19.46 -0.39 -4.89
N GLU A 181 -20.70 -0.04 -4.66
CA GLU A 181 -21.76 -1.01 -4.40
C GLU A 181 -22.60 -1.19 -5.67
N GLN A 182 -22.73 -2.42 -6.10
CA GLN A 182 -23.59 -2.79 -7.22
C GLN A 182 -24.44 -3.98 -6.81
N ASN A 183 -25.77 -3.80 -6.82
CA ASN A 183 -26.73 -4.82 -6.40
C ASN A 183 -26.48 -5.35 -4.97
N GLY A 184 -26.07 -4.46 -4.04
CA GLY A 184 -25.77 -4.81 -2.65
C GLY A 184 -24.46 -5.59 -2.46
N GLN A 185 -23.60 -5.64 -3.49
CA GLN A 185 -22.27 -6.27 -3.42
C GLN A 185 -21.18 -5.26 -3.73
N PRO A 186 -20.04 -5.30 -3.02
CA PRO A 186 -18.90 -4.46 -3.34
C PRO A 186 -18.28 -4.90 -4.67
N VAL A 187 -18.06 -3.93 -5.56
CA VAL A 187 -17.33 -4.11 -6.83
C VAL A 187 -16.13 -3.21 -6.82
N THR A 188 -14.96 -3.77 -7.06
CA THR A 188 -13.69 -3.05 -7.09
C THR A 188 -13.32 -2.71 -8.52
N ASP A 189 -13.13 -1.41 -8.79
CA ASP A 189 -12.53 -0.92 -10.02
C ASP A 189 -11.08 -0.58 -9.80
N ILE A 190 -10.23 -1.09 -10.67
CA ILE A 190 -8.78 -0.92 -10.53
C ILE A 190 -8.20 -0.46 -11.87
N TYR A 191 -7.46 0.63 -11.84
CA TYR A 191 -6.47 0.95 -12.86
C TYR A 191 -5.12 0.42 -12.40
N GLN A 192 -4.46 -0.32 -13.28
CA GLN A 192 -3.11 -0.86 -13.07
C GLN A 192 -2.20 -0.32 -14.17
N GLY A 193 -1.26 0.55 -13.78
CA GLY A 193 -0.34 1.19 -14.70
C GLY A 193 1.10 0.75 -14.49
N LYS A 194 1.86 0.68 -15.59
CA LYS A 194 3.30 0.43 -15.59
C LYS A 194 4.13 1.73 -15.61
N LEU A 195 3.49 2.87 -15.86
CA LEU A 195 4.16 4.16 -15.76
C LEU A 195 4.16 4.61 -14.30
N ALA A 196 5.30 4.51 -13.66
CA ALA A 196 5.51 4.79 -12.24
C ALA A 196 6.85 5.51 -12.03
N SER A 197 7.31 5.64 -10.79
CA SER A 197 8.47 6.44 -10.41
C SER A 197 9.74 6.10 -11.23
N VAL A 198 10.16 4.83 -11.18
CA VAL A 198 11.39 4.39 -11.84
C VAL A 198 11.22 4.29 -13.35
N THR A 199 10.07 3.79 -13.82
CA THR A 199 9.85 3.64 -15.26
C THR A 199 9.75 4.97 -15.99
N LEU A 200 9.21 6.03 -15.38
CA LEU A 200 9.26 7.37 -15.95
C LEU A 200 10.68 7.96 -15.93
N LYS A 201 11.41 7.78 -14.83
CA LYS A 201 12.83 8.18 -14.76
C LYS A 201 13.62 7.55 -15.91
N GLU A 202 13.51 6.25 -16.09
CA GLU A 202 14.22 5.49 -17.13
C GLU A 202 13.79 5.90 -18.53
N PHE A 203 12.50 6.16 -18.75
CA PHE A 203 12.01 6.71 -20.02
C PHE A 203 12.65 8.07 -20.34
N ILE A 204 12.76 8.96 -19.36
CA ILE A 204 13.41 10.28 -19.58
C ILE A 204 14.89 10.10 -19.92
N ILE A 205 15.61 9.21 -19.22
CA ILE A 205 17.04 8.96 -19.47
C ILE A 205 17.24 8.32 -20.85
N SER A 206 16.59 7.19 -21.10
CA SER A 206 16.89 6.37 -22.28
C SER A 206 16.26 6.90 -23.56
N VAL A 207 15.02 7.41 -23.48
CA VAL A 207 14.27 7.83 -24.68
C VAL A 207 14.43 9.32 -24.95
N LEU A 208 14.21 10.17 -23.93
CA LEU A 208 14.22 11.60 -24.18
C LEU A 208 15.63 12.23 -24.18
N LYS A 209 16.55 11.68 -23.38
CA LYS A 209 17.94 12.14 -23.33
C LYS A 209 18.90 11.29 -24.16
N ASN A 210 18.44 10.14 -24.68
CA ASN A 210 19.25 9.18 -25.43
C ASN A 210 20.52 8.76 -24.67
N GLN A 211 20.39 8.44 -23.39
CA GLN A 211 21.46 8.02 -22.50
C GLN A 211 21.27 6.56 -22.10
N GLU A 212 22.36 5.84 -21.89
CA GLU A 212 22.34 4.46 -21.43
C GLU A 212 22.09 4.41 -19.92
N LEU A 213 21.20 3.50 -19.46
CA LEU A 213 20.78 3.41 -18.06
C LEU A 213 21.88 2.98 -17.09
N ASP A 214 22.90 2.28 -17.57
CA ASP A 214 24.08 1.88 -16.80
C ASP A 214 25.06 3.06 -16.60
N LYS A 215 24.97 4.11 -17.42
CA LYS A 215 25.83 5.28 -17.38
C LYS A 215 25.17 6.51 -16.74
N ALA A 216 23.83 6.53 -16.69
CA ALA A 216 23.06 7.63 -16.14
C ALA A 216 22.04 7.15 -15.09
N ALA A 217 22.29 7.45 -13.82
CA ALA A 217 21.40 7.07 -12.72
C ALA A 217 20.22 8.05 -12.53
N SER A 218 20.33 9.27 -13.03
CA SER A 218 19.36 10.36 -12.83
C SER A 218 19.03 11.10 -14.12
N PRO A 219 17.79 11.53 -14.34
CA PRO A 219 17.38 12.38 -15.46
C PRO A 219 17.61 13.87 -15.20
N ASN A 220 18.08 14.26 -14.02
CA ASN A 220 18.20 15.65 -13.62
C ASN A 220 19.45 16.35 -14.22
N PRO A 221 19.39 17.64 -14.53
CA PRO A 221 18.18 18.46 -14.62
C PRO A 221 17.31 18.05 -15.84
N ILE A 222 15.98 18.03 -15.66
CA ILE A 222 15.04 17.73 -16.76
C ILE A 222 14.88 18.94 -17.68
N GLY A 223 14.88 20.13 -17.11
CA GLY A 223 14.95 21.40 -17.81
C GLY A 223 13.86 21.61 -18.88
N SER A 224 14.28 21.90 -20.09
CA SER A 224 13.38 22.17 -21.24
C SER A 224 12.52 20.98 -21.66
N LEU A 225 12.86 19.75 -21.25
CA LEU A 225 12.07 18.55 -21.52
C LEU A 225 10.78 18.47 -20.69
N ARG A 226 10.60 19.32 -19.66
CA ARG A 226 9.42 19.35 -18.81
C ARG A 226 8.10 19.19 -19.58
N ASN A 227 7.87 20.04 -20.58
CA ASN A 227 6.63 20.03 -21.34
C ASN A 227 6.44 18.76 -22.18
N THR A 228 7.54 18.17 -22.65
CA THR A 228 7.50 16.89 -23.38
C THR A 228 7.13 15.75 -22.46
N VAL A 229 7.72 15.71 -21.26
CA VAL A 229 7.40 14.72 -20.22
C VAL A 229 5.93 14.84 -19.80
N LEU A 230 5.44 16.05 -19.53
CA LEU A 230 4.04 16.27 -19.15
C LEU A 230 3.06 15.84 -20.24
N ARG A 231 3.33 16.16 -21.51
CA ARG A 231 2.49 15.72 -22.63
C ARG A 231 2.45 14.19 -22.72
N TYR A 232 3.58 13.53 -22.54
CA TYR A 232 3.66 12.08 -22.55
C TYR A 232 2.85 11.47 -21.38
N VAL A 233 3.06 11.95 -20.16
CA VAL A 233 2.34 11.45 -18.97
C VAL A 233 0.83 11.71 -19.12
N ASN A 234 0.44 12.88 -19.57
CA ASN A 234 -0.96 13.25 -19.78
C ASN A 234 -1.63 12.36 -20.86
N PHE A 235 -0.96 12.14 -21.99
CA PHE A 235 -1.43 11.23 -23.01
C PHE A 235 -1.56 9.80 -22.47
N TYR A 236 -0.55 9.32 -21.77
CA TYR A 236 -0.57 8.00 -21.16
C TYR A 236 -1.77 7.84 -20.19
N ALA A 237 -1.96 8.77 -19.27
CA ALA A 237 -3.08 8.73 -18.33
C ALA A 237 -4.45 8.75 -19.05
N ARG A 238 -4.61 9.61 -20.08
CA ARG A 238 -5.85 9.69 -20.85
C ARG A 238 -6.17 8.41 -21.61
N THR A 239 -5.18 7.68 -22.08
CA THR A 239 -5.39 6.50 -22.94
C THR A 239 -5.45 5.19 -22.15
N HIS A 240 -4.83 5.11 -20.98
CA HIS A 240 -4.74 3.85 -20.21
C HIS A 240 -5.69 3.79 -19.00
N VAL A 241 -6.07 4.94 -18.43
CA VAL A 241 -7.02 4.95 -17.31
C VAL A 241 -8.45 4.76 -17.86
N SER A 242 -9.21 3.85 -17.24
CA SER A 242 -10.58 3.56 -17.65
C SER A 242 -11.51 4.76 -17.47
N PRO A 243 -12.60 4.88 -18.27
CA PRO A 243 -13.58 5.96 -18.10
C PRO A 243 -14.14 6.02 -16.67
N GLN A 244 -14.31 4.87 -16.02
CA GLN A 244 -14.87 4.80 -14.68
C GLN A 244 -13.92 5.37 -13.64
N ILE A 245 -12.64 4.98 -13.63
CA ILE A 245 -11.63 5.56 -12.72
C ILE A 245 -11.45 7.07 -12.99
N LYS A 246 -11.57 7.53 -14.23
CA LYS A 246 -11.56 8.97 -14.55
C LYS A 246 -12.72 9.71 -13.91
N GLN A 247 -13.91 9.12 -13.91
CA GLN A 247 -15.09 9.69 -13.25
C GLN A 247 -14.89 9.71 -11.73
N ASP A 248 -14.42 8.60 -11.15
CA ASP A 248 -14.16 8.49 -9.72
C ASP A 248 -13.09 9.50 -9.26
N ALA A 249 -12.07 9.74 -10.08
CA ALA A 249 -11.01 10.73 -9.80
C ALA A 249 -11.53 12.18 -9.69
N GLN A 250 -12.62 12.50 -10.35
CA GLN A 250 -13.24 13.84 -10.33
C GLN A 250 -14.28 14.01 -9.22
N THR A 251 -14.87 12.92 -8.75
CA THR A 251 -16.03 12.97 -7.84
C THR A 251 -15.73 12.50 -6.43
N ARG A 252 -14.65 11.72 -6.25
CA ARG A 252 -14.27 11.16 -4.95
C ARG A 252 -13.08 11.88 -4.33
N ARG A 253 -12.93 11.73 -3.03
CA ARG A 253 -11.72 12.15 -2.33
C ARG A 253 -10.56 11.25 -2.72
N VAL A 254 -9.51 11.84 -3.31
CA VAL A 254 -8.32 11.10 -3.74
C VAL A 254 -7.33 10.98 -2.57
N ILE A 255 -6.98 9.75 -2.23
CA ILE A 255 -6.04 9.42 -1.17
C ILE A 255 -4.76 8.89 -1.79
N GLY A 256 -3.65 9.58 -1.56
CA GLY A 256 -2.32 9.20 -2.03
C GLY A 256 -1.59 8.32 -1.02
N ILE A 257 -1.14 7.14 -1.45
CA ILE A 257 -0.28 6.23 -0.69
C ILE A 257 0.94 5.84 -1.51
N GLY A 258 1.82 5.05 -0.92
CA GLY A 258 3.06 4.62 -1.58
C GLY A 258 4.20 5.62 -1.45
N GLY A 259 5.37 5.23 -1.94
CA GLY A 259 6.62 6.00 -1.75
C GLY A 259 6.62 7.37 -2.42
N VAL A 260 5.95 7.50 -3.57
CA VAL A 260 5.90 8.77 -4.30
C VAL A 260 5.10 9.81 -3.53
N HIS A 261 3.88 9.50 -3.07
CA HIS A 261 3.07 10.44 -2.29
C HIS A 261 3.64 10.67 -0.89
N GLY A 262 3.98 9.56 -0.20
CA GLY A 262 4.33 9.58 1.22
C GLY A 262 5.71 10.16 1.54
N PHE A 263 6.63 10.12 0.59
CA PHE A 263 8.00 10.64 0.74
C PHE A 263 8.30 11.69 -0.33
N SER A 264 8.45 11.30 -1.60
CA SER A 264 8.97 12.19 -2.65
C SER A 264 8.17 13.50 -2.80
N LEU A 265 6.83 13.45 -2.94
CA LEU A 265 6.02 14.65 -3.04
C LEU A 265 5.90 15.38 -1.71
N LYS A 266 5.71 14.63 -0.63
CA LYS A 266 5.57 15.21 0.71
C LYS A 266 6.79 16.05 1.08
N ASP A 267 8.00 15.53 0.82
CA ASP A 267 9.25 16.19 1.16
C ASP A 267 9.59 17.38 0.25
N GLN A 268 9.03 17.42 -0.97
CA GLN A 268 9.24 18.52 -1.89
C GLN A 268 8.20 19.64 -1.77
N ILE A 269 6.95 19.29 -1.45
CA ILE A 269 5.81 20.22 -1.39
C ILE A 269 5.62 20.78 0.02
N HIS A 270 5.91 19.99 1.06
CA HIS A 270 5.60 20.27 2.47
C HIS A 270 4.11 20.62 2.68
N PRO A 271 3.19 19.74 2.29
CA PRO A 271 1.78 20.07 2.24
C PRO A 271 1.17 20.26 3.64
N ALA A 272 0.42 21.34 3.81
CA ALA A 272 -0.36 21.56 5.02
C ALA A 272 -1.41 20.44 5.18
N ASN A 273 -1.59 19.93 6.40
CA ASN A 273 -2.54 18.85 6.70
C ASN A 273 -2.42 17.63 5.78
N ASN A 274 -1.21 17.32 5.31
CA ASN A 274 -0.92 16.24 4.36
C ASN A 274 -1.78 16.29 3.07
N THR A 275 -2.24 17.46 2.65
CA THR A 275 -3.03 17.61 1.41
C THR A 275 -2.35 18.61 0.49
N TYR A 276 -2.10 18.20 -0.74
CA TYR A 276 -1.55 19.07 -1.78
C TYR A 276 -2.51 19.21 -2.95
N SER A 277 -2.47 20.37 -3.60
CA SER A 277 -3.25 20.68 -4.79
C SER A 277 -2.42 20.51 -6.07
N LEU A 278 -3.10 20.47 -7.22
CA LEU A 278 -2.43 20.53 -8.52
C LEU A 278 -1.54 21.78 -8.65
N ALA A 279 -2.02 22.92 -8.14
CA ALA A 279 -1.25 24.18 -8.16
C ALA A 279 0.05 24.08 -7.35
N ASP A 280 0.06 23.34 -6.23
CA ASP A 280 1.27 23.12 -5.45
C ASP A 280 2.29 22.28 -6.23
N VAL A 281 1.82 21.19 -6.87
CA VAL A 281 2.69 20.34 -7.69
C VAL A 281 3.26 21.11 -8.86
N GLU A 282 2.46 21.90 -9.58
CA GLU A 282 2.91 22.73 -10.70
C GLU A 282 3.94 23.77 -10.26
N ARG A 283 3.71 24.44 -9.15
CA ARG A 283 4.63 25.44 -8.59
C ARG A 283 5.98 24.81 -8.26
N VAL A 284 5.98 23.67 -7.57
CA VAL A 284 7.20 22.98 -7.16
C VAL A 284 7.92 22.40 -8.39
N SER A 285 7.22 21.74 -9.31
CA SER A 285 7.81 21.14 -10.50
C SER A 285 8.52 22.17 -11.39
N LYS A 286 7.89 23.35 -11.61
CA LYS A 286 8.49 24.46 -12.38
C LYS A 286 9.82 24.93 -11.81
N ASN A 287 9.96 24.90 -10.48
CA ASN A 287 11.19 25.31 -9.80
C ASN A 287 12.25 24.20 -9.78
N GLN A 288 11.82 22.93 -9.60
CA GLN A 288 12.75 21.81 -9.42
C GLN A 288 13.34 21.28 -10.74
N VAL A 289 12.64 21.43 -11.89
CA VAL A 289 13.09 20.85 -13.16
C VAL A 289 14.45 21.33 -13.65
N TRP A 290 14.92 22.47 -13.17
CA TRP A 290 16.22 23.06 -13.54
C TRP A 290 17.37 22.62 -12.64
N LYS A 291 17.09 21.93 -11.54
CA LYS A 291 18.08 21.52 -10.55
C LYS A 291 18.72 20.18 -10.91
N GLY A 292 20.02 20.11 -10.71
CA GLY A 292 20.77 18.87 -10.69
C GLY A 292 20.66 18.14 -9.34
N ASP A 293 21.10 16.90 -9.24
CA ASP A 293 20.98 16.09 -8.03
C ASP A 293 21.67 16.70 -6.79
N SER A 294 22.76 17.46 -7.00
CA SER A 294 23.47 18.16 -5.92
C SER A 294 22.69 19.33 -5.31
N GLU A 295 21.69 19.84 -6.02
CA GLU A 295 20.85 20.98 -5.60
C GLU A 295 19.52 20.50 -5.01
N LEU A 296 19.25 19.21 -5.08
CA LEU A 296 18.05 18.58 -4.50
C LEU A 296 18.35 18.06 -3.10
N THR A 297 17.39 18.27 -2.20
CA THR A 297 17.42 17.74 -0.85
C THR A 297 16.50 16.51 -0.80
N GLY A 298 16.91 15.44 -0.18
CA GLY A 298 16.08 14.24 -0.06
C GLY A 298 16.83 12.97 -0.45
N GLU A 299 16.24 11.87 -0.10
CA GLU A 299 16.83 10.55 -0.33
C GLU A 299 16.62 10.06 -1.77
N TYR A 300 15.53 10.50 -2.42
CA TYR A 300 15.09 10.00 -3.73
C TYR A 300 15.41 10.96 -4.90
N ARG A 301 16.49 11.73 -4.81
CA ARG A 301 16.88 12.81 -5.76
C ARG A 301 16.75 12.41 -7.23
N ALA A 302 17.18 11.19 -7.58
CA ALA A 302 17.14 10.71 -8.95
C ALA A 302 15.72 10.55 -9.52
N THR A 303 14.69 10.47 -8.67
CA THR A 303 13.29 10.32 -9.08
C THR A 303 12.41 11.50 -8.67
N ASP A 304 12.86 12.35 -7.77
CA ASP A 304 12.03 13.39 -7.16
C ASP A 304 11.40 14.32 -8.19
N VAL A 305 12.19 14.83 -9.13
CA VAL A 305 11.67 15.74 -10.15
C VAL A 305 10.76 15.02 -11.14
N SER A 306 11.12 13.81 -11.57
CA SER A 306 10.25 13.01 -12.45
C SER A 306 8.96 12.60 -11.75
N ASN A 307 8.97 12.35 -10.44
CA ASN A 307 7.76 12.06 -9.65
C ASN A 307 6.79 13.26 -9.60
N LEU A 308 7.30 14.49 -9.47
CA LEU A 308 6.46 15.68 -9.59
C LEU A 308 5.75 15.73 -10.95
N LEU A 309 6.49 15.49 -12.05
CA LEU A 309 5.92 15.50 -13.39
C LEU A 309 4.96 14.34 -13.64
N LEU A 310 5.22 13.18 -13.05
CA LEU A 310 4.31 12.03 -13.10
C LEU A 310 2.95 12.39 -12.48
N VAL A 311 2.98 12.90 -11.25
CA VAL A 311 1.76 13.25 -10.52
C VAL A 311 1.07 14.46 -11.17
N GLU A 312 1.80 15.51 -11.57
CA GLU A 312 1.24 16.66 -12.29
C GLU A 312 0.48 16.22 -13.56
N GLY A 313 1.10 15.38 -14.38
CA GLY A 313 0.49 14.92 -15.63
C GLY A 313 -0.76 14.06 -15.41
N PHE A 314 -0.78 13.18 -14.43
CA PHE A 314 -1.97 12.40 -14.06
C PHE A 314 -3.07 13.31 -13.49
N MET A 315 -2.74 14.22 -12.56
CA MET A 315 -3.73 15.15 -12.00
C MET A 315 -4.40 16.00 -13.09
N GLN A 316 -3.62 16.53 -14.04
CA GLN A 316 -4.13 17.30 -15.19
C GLN A 316 -5.02 16.44 -16.09
N ALA A 317 -4.57 15.22 -16.42
CA ALA A 317 -5.28 14.31 -17.32
C ALA A 317 -6.63 13.84 -16.78
N LEU A 318 -6.71 13.65 -15.46
CA LEU A 318 -7.87 13.06 -14.76
C LEU A 318 -8.71 14.13 -14.04
N ASN A 319 -8.35 15.42 -14.11
CA ASN A 319 -8.97 16.54 -13.40
C ASN A 319 -8.98 16.35 -11.87
N ILE A 320 -7.90 15.79 -11.31
CA ILE A 320 -7.71 15.69 -9.87
C ILE A 320 -7.24 17.05 -9.35
N SER A 321 -8.03 17.68 -8.50
CA SER A 321 -7.70 19.00 -7.94
C SER A 321 -6.77 18.94 -6.73
N GLN A 322 -6.93 17.88 -5.90
CA GLN A 322 -6.15 17.70 -4.68
C GLN A 322 -5.99 16.23 -4.31
N VAL A 323 -4.94 15.92 -3.56
CA VAL A 323 -4.64 14.58 -3.02
C VAL A 323 -4.32 14.69 -1.53
N THR A 324 -4.97 13.88 -0.71
CA THR A 324 -4.65 13.75 0.71
C THR A 324 -3.68 12.58 0.90
N ILE A 325 -2.49 12.83 1.45
CA ILE A 325 -1.51 11.79 1.74
C ILE A 325 -1.86 11.10 3.05
N VAL A 326 -1.86 9.79 3.05
CA VAL A 326 -1.92 9.00 4.29
C VAL A 326 -0.72 8.05 4.36
N LYS A 327 -0.21 7.85 5.58
CA LYS A 327 0.83 6.86 5.82
C LYS A 327 0.16 5.49 5.94
N ALA A 328 0.00 4.81 4.83
CA ALA A 328 -0.53 3.47 4.76
C ALA A 328 0.45 2.51 4.09
N SER A 329 0.43 1.26 4.51
CA SER A 329 1.09 0.14 3.85
C SER A 329 0.13 -1.04 3.83
N LEU A 330 0.39 -2.07 3.04
CA LEU A 330 -0.46 -3.27 3.00
C LEU A 330 -0.65 -3.91 4.38
N ILE A 331 0.28 -3.65 5.30
CA ILE A 331 0.25 -4.18 6.68
C ILE A 331 -1.06 -3.83 7.39
N GLN A 332 -1.54 -2.59 7.31
CA GLN A 332 -2.78 -2.20 7.98
C GLN A 332 -3.98 -2.97 7.41
N GLY A 333 -4.02 -3.17 6.10
CA GLY A 333 -5.04 -4.00 5.45
C GLY A 333 -4.98 -5.48 5.88
N ILE A 334 -3.76 -6.04 6.00
CA ILE A 334 -3.56 -7.42 6.46
C ILE A 334 -3.99 -7.59 7.93
N LEU A 335 -3.68 -6.62 8.78
CA LEU A 335 -4.01 -6.66 10.22
C LEU A 335 -5.52 -6.71 10.46
N VAL A 336 -6.31 -6.00 9.64
CA VAL A 336 -7.77 -5.87 9.85
C VAL A 336 -8.60 -6.90 9.09
N GLN A 337 -7.98 -7.73 8.26
CA GLN A 337 -8.60 -8.92 7.65
C GLN A 337 -8.72 -10.04 8.69
#